data_6bd0bcbbc9cc61cd1e913f23d338e54b
#
_entry.id   6bd0bcbbc9cc61cd1e913f23d338e54b
#
_cell.length_a   1.000
_cell.length_b   1.000
_cell.length_c   1.000
_cell.angle_alpha   90.00
_cell.angle_beta   90.00
_cell.angle_gamma   90.00
#
_symmetry.space_group_name_H-M   'P 1'
#
loop_
_entity.id
_entity.type
_entity.pdbx_description
1 polymer ?
#
loop_
_entity_poly.entity_id
_entity_poly.type
_entity_poly.pdbx_seq_one_letter_code
_entity_poly.pdbx_strand_id
1 'polypeptide(L)' 'MTKYYTNLTAKKLMELEQIAMTASYTLKERGGIDMRHSDREDFPEIEISSLQVMLEEAYRLGLEDGKRKV' A
#
# COMPACT_ATOMS: atom_id res chain seq x y z
N MET A 1 0.53 0.37 -19.76
CA MET A 1 0.06 1.32 -18.73
C MET A 1 0.32 0.76 -17.34
N THR A 2 0.92 1.56 -16.47
CA THR A 2 1.28 1.11 -15.13
C THR A 2 0.06 1.16 -14.20
N LYS A 3 -0.08 0.14 -13.35
CA LYS A 3 -1.13 0.11 -12.33
C LYS A 3 -0.74 0.91 -11.08
N TYR A 4 0.51 1.30 -11.00
CA TYR A 4 1.06 2.01 -9.83
C TYR A 4 1.93 3.17 -10.31
N TYR A 5 1.84 4.27 -9.59
CA TYR A 5 2.66 5.46 -9.88
C TYR A 5 3.96 5.44 -9.08
N THR A 6 4.64 4.29 -9.06
CA THR A 6 5.90 4.16 -8.35
C THR A 6 6.90 3.37 -9.17
N ASN A 7 8.18 3.53 -8.86
CA ASN A 7 9.26 2.80 -9.51
C ASN A 7 9.75 1.64 -8.64
N LEU A 8 8.98 1.25 -7.64
CA LEU A 8 9.35 0.13 -6.77
C LEU A 8 9.19 -1.19 -7.50
N THR A 9 9.96 -2.19 -7.06
CA THR A 9 9.85 -3.53 -7.64
C THR A 9 8.48 -4.14 -7.31
N ALA A 10 8.09 -5.15 -8.10
CA ALA A 10 6.81 -5.82 -7.87
C ALA A 10 6.75 -6.44 -6.47
N LYS A 11 7.87 -7.01 -6.01
CA LYS A 11 7.93 -7.60 -4.67
C LYS A 11 7.67 -6.54 -3.59
N LYS A 12 8.28 -5.38 -3.72
CA LYS A 12 8.12 -4.30 -2.75
C LYS A 12 6.71 -3.73 -2.78
N LEU A 13 6.14 -3.61 -3.96
CA LEU A 13 4.76 -3.15 -4.10
C LEU A 13 3.79 -4.12 -3.42
N MET A 14 4.04 -5.43 -3.54
CA MET A 14 3.21 -6.43 -2.88
C MET A 14 3.30 -6.33 -1.36
N GLU A 15 4.50 -6.07 -0.83
CA GLU A 15 4.67 -5.88 0.60
C GLU A 15 3.91 -4.66 1.10
N LEU A 16 3.98 -3.55 0.37
CA LEU A 16 3.25 -2.33 0.72
C LEU A 16 1.75 -2.55 0.62
N GLU A 17 1.31 -3.28 -0.40
CA GLU A 17 -0.10 -3.60 -0.57
C GLU A 17 -0.63 -4.42 0.60
N GLN A 18 0.16 -5.38 1.08
CA GLN A 18 -0.22 -6.16 2.26
C GLN A 18 -0.35 -5.27 3.50
N ILE A 19 0.57 -4.32 3.67
CA ILE A 19 0.49 -3.37 4.76
C ILE A 19 -0.81 -2.59 4.68
N ALA A 20 -1.14 -2.09 3.50
CA ALA A 20 -2.36 -1.30 3.30
C ALA A 20 -3.61 -2.11 3.60
N MET A 21 -3.69 -3.34 3.11
CA MET A 21 -4.85 -4.19 3.32
C MET A 21 -4.98 -4.66 4.77
N THR A 22 -3.86 -4.80 5.48
CA THR A 22 -3.89 -5.16 6.89
C THR A 22 -4.36 -3.98 7.74
N ALA A 23 -3.95 -2.76 7.37
CA ALA A 23 -4.30 -1.57 8.13
C ALA A 23 -5.71 -1.07 7.84
N SER A 24 -6.25 -1.32 6.65
CA SER A 24 -7.55 -0.80 6.23
C SER A 24 -8.46 -1.92 5.76
N TYR A 25 -9.59 -2.08 6.44
CA TYR A 25 -10.60 -3.04 6.04
C TYR A 25 -11.14 -2.72 4.65
N THR A 26 -11.29 -1.44 4.35
CA THR A 26 -11.77 -0.99 3.03
C THR A 26 -10.87 -1.49 1.92
N LEU A 27 -9.56 -1.38 2.10
CA LEU A 27 -8.61 -1.84 1.10
C LEU A 27 -8.54 -3.35 1.02
N LYS A 28 -8.72 -4.03 2.16
CA LYS A 28 -8.78 -5.49 2.18
C LYS A 28 -9.98 -5.98 1.38
N GLU A 29 -11.14 -5.35 1.56
CA GLU A 29 -12.35 -5.70 0.82
C GLU A 29 -12.19 -5.40 -0.67
N ARG A 30 -11.47 -4.33 -0.99
CA ARG A 30 -11.19 -3.98 -2.38
C ARG A 30 -10.27 -4.98 -3.04
N GLY A 31 -9.40 -5.60 -2.28
CA GLY A 31 -8.49 -6.63 -2.79
C GLY A 31 -7.19 -6.10 -3.34
N GLY A 32 -6.78 -4.89 -2.95
CA GLY A 32 -5.50 -4.35 -3.38
C GLY A 32 -5.51 -2.85 -3.56
N ILE A 33 -4.38 -2.31 -3.99
CA ILE A 33 -4.22 -0.87 -4.19
C ILE A 33 -3.85 -0.52 -5.63
N ASP A 34 -4.04 -1.46 -6.55
CA ASP A 34 -3.79 -1.22 -7.97
C ASP A 34 -4.87 -0.31 -8.56
N MET A 35 -4.46 0.47 -9.56
CA MET A 35 -5.40 1.33 -10.28
C MET A 35 -6.24 0.50 -11.25
N ARG A 36 -7.53 0.74 -11.26
CA ARG A 36 -8.47 -0.01 -12.09
C ARG A 36 -9.22 0.88 -13.08
N HIS A 37 -8.90 2.18 -13.06
CA HIS A 37 -9.53 3.16 -13.95
C HIS A 37 -11.03 3.22 -13.77
N SER A 38 -11.46 3.10 -12.53
CA SER A 38 -12.87 3.18 -12.14
C SER A 38 -12.99 4.15 -10.97
N ASP A 39 -13.78 5.20 -11.12
CA ASP A 39 -13.97 6.17 -10.06
C ASP A 39 -14.44 5.50 -8.77
N ARG A 40 -15.28 4.48 -8.91
CA ARG A 40 -15.81 3.76 -7.77
C ARG A 40 -14.71 3.01 -7.00
N GLU A 41 -13.78 2.39 -7.71
CA GLU A 41 -12.76 1.56 -7.09
C GLU A 41 -11.48 2.31 -6.77
N ASP A 42 -11.21 3.41 -7.50
CA ASP A 42 -9.96 4.14 -7.31
C ASP A 42 -10.06 5.29 -6.30
N PHE A 43 -11.25 5.54 -5.77
CA PHE A 43 -11.47 6.57 -4.74
C PHE A 43 -12.14 5.99 -3.50
N PRO A 44 -11.51 5.01 -2.85
CA PRO A 44 -12.08 4.42 -1.63
C PRO A 44 -11.98 5.38 -0.46
N GLU A 45 -12.93 5.26 0.48
CA GLU A 45 -12.86 6.01 1.72
C GLU A 45 -12.02 5.24 2.72
N ILE A 46 -11.02 5.91 3.27
CA ILE A 46 -10.11 5.30 4.23
C ILE A 46 -10.08 6.12 5.50
N GLU A 47 -10.19 5.46 6.65
CA GLU A 47 -10.11 6.14 7.92
C GLU A 47 -8.71 6.73 8.14
N ILE A 48 -8.66 7.89 8.77
CA ILE A 48 -7.38 8.55 9.05
C ILE A 48 -6.50 7.67 9.94
N SER A 49 -7.10 6.98 10.92
CA SER A 49 -6.32 6.09 11.78
C SER A 49 -5.67 4.96 10.99
N SER A 50 -6.39 4.40 10.02
CA SER A 50 -5.83 3.36 9.16
C SER A 50 -4.70 3.90 8.30
N LEU A 51 -4.87 5.12 7.77
CA LEU A 51 -3.83 5.76 6.99
C LEU A 51 -2.56 5.96 7.82
N GLN A 52 -2.71 6.41 9.06
CA GLN A 52 -1.56 6.61 9.94
C GLN A 52 -0.81 5.30 10.19
N VAL A 53 -1.56 4.23 10.43
CA VAL A 53 -0.94 2.92 10.68
C VAL A 53 -0.19 2.43 9.45
N MET A 54 -0.80 2.54 8.27
CA MET A 54 -0.10 2.05 7.07
C MET A 54 1.13 2.89 6.73
N LEU A 55 1.11 4.17 7.01
CA LEU A 55 2.29 5.01 6.79
C LEU A 55 3.41 4.62 7.77
N GLU A 56 3.07 4.34 9.01
CA GLU A 56 4.05 3.92 10.00
C GLU A 56 4.67 2.58 9.60
N GLU A 57 3.84 1.63 9.20
CA GLU A 57 4.34 0.32 8.80
C GLU A 57 5.19 0.38 7.54
N ALA A 58 4.81 1.25 6.60
CA ALA A 58 5.62 1.46 5.39
C ALA A 58 6.99 2.03 5.75
N TYR A 59 7.02 2.96 6.69
CA TYR A 59 8.28 3.55 7.15
C TYR A 59 9.16 2.49 7.80
N ARG A 60 8.58 1.62 8.63
CA ARG A 60 9.32 0.53 9.28
C ARG A 60 9.89 -0.43 8.26
N LEU A 61 9.11 -0.76 7.23
CA LEU A 61 9.58 -1.63 6.16
C LEU A 61 10.78 -1.02 5.46
N GLY A 62 10.75 0.29 5.20
CA GLY A 62 11.86 0.99 4.59
C GLY A 62 13.12 0.96 5.45
N LEU A 63 12.96 1.10 6.77
CA LEU A 63 14.09 1.02 7.69
C LEU A 63 14.71 -0.38 7.69
N GLU A 64 13.86 -1.41 7.69
CA GLU A 64 14.33 -2.79 7.65
C GLU A 64 15.12 -3.05 6.37
N ASP A 65 14.59 -2.59 5.24
CA ASP A 65 15.27 -2.76 3.96
C ASP A 65 16.62 -2.05 3.94
N GLY A 66 16.70 -0.87 4.53
CA GLY A 66 17.93 -0.12 4.60
C GLY A 66 19.00 -0.87 5.41
N LYS A 67 18.59 -1.54 6.48
CA LYS A 67 19.50 -2.31 7.30
C LYS A 67 20.03 -3.55 6.57
N ARG A 68 19.23 -4.12 5.68
CA ARG A 68 19.62 -5.31 4.95
C ARG A 68 20.59 -5.04 3.82
N LYS A 69 20.72 -3.81 3.39
CA LYS A 69 21.57 -3.43 2.28
C LYS A 69 23.00 -3.16 2.65
N VAL A 70 23.43 -3.55 3.79
CA VAL A 70 24.79 -3.30 4.23
C VAL A 70 25.77 -4.27 3.58
#